data_d90523504b58da4083a5d9850a127183
#
_entry.id   d90523504b58da4083a5d9850a127183
#
_cell.length_a   1.000
_cell.length_b   1.000
_cell.length_c   1.000
_cell.angle_alpha   90.00
_cell.angle_beta   90.00
_cell.angle_gamma   90.00
#
_symmetry.space_group_name_H-M   'P 1'
#
loop_
_entity.id
_entity.type
_entity.pdbx_description
1 polymer ?
#
loop_
_entity_poly.entity_id
_entity_poly.type
_entity_poly.pdbx_seq_one_letter_code
_entity_poly.pdbx_strand_id
1 'polypeptide(L)'
;DLGNDVICVDKDLSKIENLKNGIIPIYEPGLGELAIKNYKNKRLKFSTNLKDSILKSDIIFICVGTPAKKNRNNADLSQVYNVAKEISKSINKFKIIITKSTVPVTTGDEIEKIISKKVSKKLFSIVSNPEFLREGDAIRDFNYPDRIVIGTNNKKSNKILKNLYSPLISKGAKYVNTSRKAAEL
;
A
#
# COMPACT_ATOMS: atom_id res chain seq x y z
N ASP A 1 -3.34 -6.05 -11.33
CA ASP A 1 -4.01 -5.92 -12.62
C ASP A 1 -5.52 -5.64 -12.49
N LEU A 2 -5.89 -4.86 -11.49
CA LEU A 2 -7.30 -4.49 -11.23
C LEU A 2 -7.77 -3.28 -12.07
N GLY A 3 -7.04 -2.93 -13.13
CA GLY A 3 -7.45 -1.84 -14.00
C GLY A 3 -7.03 -0.44 -13.54
N ASN A 4 -6.14 -0.31 -12.59
CA ASN A 4 -5.68 0.98 -12.06
C ASN A 4 -4.38 1.46 -12.71
N ASP A 5 -4.15 2.78 -12.72
CA ASP A 5 -2.85 3.36 -13.00
C ASP A 5 -2.02 3.44 -11.72
N VAL A 6 -0.83 2.87 -11.73
CA VAL A 6 0.00 2.68 -10.55
C VAL A 6 1.36 3.31 -10.73
N ILE A 7 1.86 3.99 -9.70
CA ILE A 7 3.24 4.47 -9.60
C ILE A 7 3.89 3.75 -8.43
N CYS A 8 4.84 2.85 -8.73
CA CYS A 8 5.68 2.24 -7.71
C CYS A 8 6.86 3.15 -7.42
N VAL A 9 7.07 3.46 -6.13
CA VAL A 9 8.12 4.36 -5.69
C VAL A 9 9.08 3.63 -4.77
N ASP A 10 10.36 3.73 -5.06
CA ASP A 10 11.43 3.31 -4.17
C ASP A 10 12.53 4.39 -4.16
N LYS A 11 13.23 4.57 -3.03
CA LYS A 11 14.37 5.51 -2.92
C LYS A 11 15.63 5.00 -3.61
N ASP A 12 15.73 3.71 -3.85
CA ASP A 12 16.86 3.04 -4.50
C ASP A 12 16.74 3.19 -6.01
N LEU A 13 17.62 4.01 -6.58
CA LEU A 13 17.67 4.26 -8.02
C LEU A 13 17.98 2.99 -8.81
N SER A 14 18.91 2.17 -8.33
CA SER A 14 19.31 0.94 -9.05
C SER A 14 18.17 -0.06 -9.12
N LYS A 15 17.39 -0.17 -8.04
CA LYS A 15 16.17 -0.99 -8.00
C LYS A 15 15.12 -0.48 -8.99
N ILE A 16 14.93 0.83 -9.07
CA ILE A 16 13.98 1.43 -10.03
C ILE A 16 14.42 1.21 -11.48
N GLU A 17 15.71 1.31 -11.77
CA GLU A 17 16.25 1.04 -13.10
C GLU A 17 16.12 -0.43 -13.48
N ASN A 18 16.43 -1.34 -12.57
CA ASN A 18 16.23 -2.79 -12.78
C ASN A 18 14.76 -3.10 -13.08
N LEU A 19 13.82 -2.55 -12.31
CA LEU A 19 12.39 -2.73 -12.55
C LEU A 19 11.93 -2.21 -13.91
N LYS A 20 12.44 -1.07 -14.38
CA LYS A 20 12.17 -0.55 -15.74
C LYS A 20 12.68 -1.47 -16.84
N ASN A 21 13.76 -2.18 -16.57
CA ASN A 21 14.35 -3.17 -17.48
C ASN A 21 13.74 -4.58 -17.31
N GLY A 22 12.70 -4.71 -16.48
CA GLY A 22 12.00 -5.99 -16.26
C GLY A 22 12.71 -6.93 -15.28
N ILE A 23 13.75 -6.46 -14.60
CA ILE A 23 14.47 -7.24 -13.57
C ILE A 23 13.73 -7.08 -12.24
N ILE A 24 13.04 -8.15 -11.81
CA ILE A 24 12.29 -8.18 -10.56
C ILE A 24 13.21 -8.67 -9.43
N PRO A 25 13.30 -7.94 -8.30
CA PRO A 25 14.25 -8.25 -7.22
C PRO A 25 13.83 -9.40 -6.29
N ILE A 26 12.68 -10.02 -6.56
CA ILE A 26 12.14 -11.13 -5.78
C ILE A 26 11.75 -12.28 -6.70
N TYR A 27 11.79 -13.50 -6.18
CA TYR A 27 11.32 -14.67 -6.91
C TYR A 27 9.80 -14.79 -6.72
N GLU A 28 9.06 -14.54 -7.79
CA GLU A 28 7.60 -14.74 -7.84
C GLU A 28 7.22 -15.14 -9.28
N PRO A 29 6.79 -16.37 -9.51
CA PRO A 29 6.46 -16.85 -10.85
C PRO A 29 5.43 -15.97 -11.55
N GLY A 30 5.73 -15.53 -12.79
CA GLY A 30 4.84 -14.70 -13.61
C GLY A 30 4.84 -13.20 -13.27
N LEU A 31 5.47 -12.77 -12.16
CA LEU A 31 5.47 -11.35 -11.77
C LEU A 31 6.23 -10.48 -12.77
N GLY A 32 7.35 -10.96 -13.30
CA GLY A 32 8.12 -10.25 -14.31
C GLY A 32 7.31 -9.93 -15.57
N GLU A 33 6.64 -10.94 -16.11
CA GLU A 33 5.79 -10.79 -17.31
C GLU A 33 4.64 -9.81 -17.05
N LEU A 34 3.97 -9.94 -15.89
CA LEU A 34 2.89 -9.07 -15.48
C LEU A 34 3.35 -7.61 -15.34
N ALA A 35 4.50 -7.39 -14.71
CA ALA A 35 5.07 -6.06 -14.53
C ALA A 35 5.45 -5.42 -15.88
N ILE A 36 6.17 -6.15 -16.75
CA ILE A 36 6.56 -5.67 -18.08
C ILE A 36 5.34 -5.34 -18.93
N LYS A 37 4.33 -6.21 -18.95
CA LYS A 37 3.06 -5.98 -19.66
C LYS A 37 2.40 -4.66 -19.24
N ASN A 38 2.27 -4.44 -17.91
CA ASN A 38 1.63 -3.22 -17.40
C ASN A 38 2.51 -1.97 -17.60
N TYR A 39 3.83 -2.11 -17.55
CA TYR A 39 4.76 -1.02 -17.83
C TYR A 39 4.67 -0.58 -19.30
N LYS A 40 4.69 -1.53 -20.25
CA LYS A 40 4.52 -1.26 -21.70
C LYS A 40 3.18 -0.60 -21.99
N ASN A 41 2.12 -1.01 -21.30
CA ASN A 41 0.77 -0.45 -21.42
C ASN A 41 0.61 0.89 -20.67
N LYS A 42 1.70 1.47 -20.13
CA LYS A 42 1.74 2.74 -19.40
C LYS A 42 0.85 2.79 -18.13
N ARG A 43 0.35 1.64 -17.67
CA ARG A 43 -0.45 1.50 -16.44
C ARG A 43 0.39 1.37 -15.18
N LEU A 44 1.63 0.88 -15.31
CA LEU A 44 2.60 0.79 -14.25
C LEU A 44 3.74 1.75 -14.55
N LYS A 45 4.13 2.55 -13.57
CA LYS A 45 5.28 3.48 -13.64
C LYS A 45 6.18 3.22 -12.46
N PHE A 46 7.49 3.47 -12.64
CA PHE A 46 8.51 3.37 -11.60
C PHE A 46 9.17 4.72 -11.40
N SER A 47 9.35 5.15 -10.16
CA SER A 47 9.87 6.48 -9.84
C SER A 47 10.66 6.48 -8.53
N THR A 48 11.67 7.34 -8.44
CA THR A 48 12.32 7.71 -7.17
C THR A 48 11.72 8.98 -6.57
N ASN A 49 10.86 9.70 -7.31
CA ASN A 49 10.27 10.96 -6.88
C ASN A 49 8.97 10.71 -6.09
N LEU A 50 9.12 10.56 -4.78
CA LEU A 50 7.98 10.34 -3.88
C LEU A 50 7.00 11.52 -3.86
N LYS A 51 7.50 12.76 -3.83
CA LYS A 51 6.67 13.97 -3.79
C LYS A 51 5.72 14.05 -4.99
N ASP A 52 6.25 13.93 -6.19
CA ASP A 52 5.48 13.96 -7.44
C ASP A 52 4.44 12.83 -7.50
N SER A 53 4.83 11.65 -7.04
CA SER A 53 3.96 10.48 -7.01
C SER A 53 2.80 10.67 -6.05
N ILE A 54 3.05 11.25 -4.87
CA ILE A 54 1.99 11.59 -3.89
C ILE A 54 1.03 12.62 -4.48
N LEU A 55 1.52 13.68 -5.12
CA LEU A 55 0.67 14.72 -5.70
C LEU A 55 -0.31 14.17 -6.73
N LYS A 56 0.13 13.20 -7.55
CA LYS A 56 -0.65 12.58 -8.64
C LYS A 56 -1.60 11.48 -8.18
N SER A 57 -1.39 10.89 -7.00
CA SER A 57 -2.15 9.73 -6.52
C SER A 57 -3.32 10.12 -5.62
N ASP A 58 -4.40 9.36 -5.68
CA ASP A 58 -5.55 9.47 -4.76
C ASP A 58 -5.46 8.48 -3.61
N ILE A 59 -4.87 7.31 -3.87
CA ILE A 59 -4.67 6.22 -2.93
C ILE A 59 -3.18 5.93 -2.83
N ILE A 60 -2.65 5.84 -1.62
CA ILE A 60 -1.24 5.62 -1.34
C ILE A 60 -1.11 4.36 -0.48
N PHE A 61 -0.43 3.34 -0.98
CA PHE A 61 -0.08 2.14 -0.22
C PHE A 61 1.32 2.28 0.36
N ILE A 62 1.43 2.12 1.67
CA ILE A 62 2.71 2.01 2.38
C ILE A 62 3.06 0.53 2.45
N CYS A 63 4.06 0.13 1.66
CA CYS A 63 4.51 -1.26 1.51
C CYS A 63 6.00 -1.40 1.89
N VAL A 64 6.50 -0.58 2.81
CA VAL A 64 7.89 -0.64 3.27
C VAL A 64 8.08 -1.76 4.29
N GLY A 65 9.30 -2.30 4.35
CA GLY A 65 9.63 -3.36 5.30
C GLY A 65 9.48 -2.93 6.76
N THR A 66 9.09 -3.88 7.60
CA THR A 66 8.97 -3.73 9.07
C THR A 66 9.80 -4.82 9.76
N PRO A 67 11.15 -4.80 9.61
CA PRO A 67 12.00 -5.84 10.17
C PRO A 67 11.93 -5.84 11.70
N ALA A 68 12.25 -6.97 12.31
CA ALA A 68 12.40 -7.05 13.76
C ALA A 68 13.55 -6.12 14.22
N LYS A 69 13.34 -5.40 15.32
CA LYS A 69 14.43 -4.63 15.95
C LYS A 69 15.51 -5.57 16.49
N LYS A 70 16.77 -5.25 16.26
CA LYS A 70 17.88 -5.96 16.89
C LYS A 70 17.67 -5.94 18.42
N ASN A 71 17.69 -7.11 19.04
CA ASN A 71 17.56 -7.31 20.49
C ASN A 71 16.20 -6.94 21.14
N ARG A 72 15.11 -6.85 20.36
CA ARG A 72 13.74 -6.62 20.89
C ARG A 72 12.72 -7.36 20.02
N ASN A 73 11.69 -7.92 20.67
CA ASN A 73 10.58 -8.61 19.98
C ASN A 73 9.59 -7.64 19.28
N ASN A 74 10.02 -6.44 18.95
CA ASN A 74 9.16 -5.42 18.36
C ASN A 74 9.61 -5.10 16.92
N ALA A 75 8.65 -4.83 16.04
CA ALA A 75 8.91 -4.37 14.68
C ALA A 75 9.57 -2.98 14.65
N ASP A 76 10.49 -2.77 13.71
CA ASP A 76 11.02 -1.45 13.40
C ASP A 76 10.10 -0.72 12.42
N LEU A 77 9.38 0.26 12.92
CA LEU A 77 8.44 1.08 12.16
C LEU A 77 9.04 2.39 11.64
N SER A 78 10.34 2.58 11.77
CA SER A 78 11.02 3.82 11.37
C SER A 78 10.77 4.18 9.90
N GLN A 79 10.81 3.19 9.01
CA GLN A 79 10.52 3.39 7.59
C GLN A 79 9.07 3.82 7.36
N VAL A 80 8.10 3.18 8.02
CA VAL A 80 6.67 3.52 7.94
C VAL A 80 6.43 4.98 8.36
N TYR A 81 6.99 5.37 9.51
CA TYR A 81 6.83 6.74 10.03
C TYR A 81 7.57 7.79 9.18
N ASN A 82 8.72 7.45 8.60
CA ASN A 82 9.41 8.34 7.67
C ASN A 82 8.59 8.57 6.40
N VAL A 83 8.00 7.53 5.82
CA VAL A 83 7.09 7.66 4.67
C VAL A 83 5.87 8.50 5.05
N ALA A 84 5.27 8.30 6.22
CA ALA A 84 4.15 9.11 6.70
C ALA A 84 4.52 10.61 6.83
N LYS A 85 5.74 10.93 7.31
CA LYS A 85 6.25 12.30 7.36
C LYS A 85 6.40 12.91 5.97
N GLU A 86 6.93 12.16 5.00
CA GLU A 86 7.06 12.65 3.62
C GLU A 86 5.68 12.85 2.95
N ILE A 87 4.75 11.92 3.15
CA ILE A 87 3.37 12.06 2.69
C ILE A 87 2.75 13.35 3.23
N SER A 88 2.94 13.66 4.52
CA SER A 88 2.37 14.87 5.15
C SER A 88 2.83 16.19 4.52
N LYS A 89 3.98 16.19 3.85
CA LYS A 89 4.54 17.38 3.19
C LYS A 89 3.90 17.65 1.81
N SER A 90 3.22 16.65 1.24
CA SER A 90 2.83 16.67 -0.18
C SER A 90 1.35 16.40 -0.42
N ILE A 91 0.52 16.35 0.61
CA ILE A 91 -0.93 16.21 0.47
C ILE A 91 -1.52 17.51 -0.09
N ASN A 92 -2.14 17.44 -1.26
CA ASN A 92 -2.75 18.57 -1.97
C ASN A 92 -4.29 18.46 -2.10
N LYS A 93 -4.84 17.27 -1.87
CA LYS A 93 -6.27 16.95 -1.93
C LYS A 93 -6.56 15.77 -1.02
N PHE A 94 -7.82 15.37 -0.89
CA PHE A 94 -8.17 14.18 -0.11
C PHE A 94 -7.45 12.93 -0.63
N LYS A 95 -6.76 12.23 0.26
CA LYS A 95 -6.02 11.00 -0.03
C LYS A 95 -6.37 9.89 0.95
N ILE A 96 -6.40 8.66 0.45
CA ILE A 96 -6.48 7.47 1.29
C ILE A 96 -5.08 6.90 1.44
N ILE A 97 -4.60 6.79 2.68
CA ILE A 97 -3.27 6.28 3.00
C ILE A 97 -3.46 4.93 3.68
N ILE A 98 -2.87 3.90 3.09
CA ILE A 98 -3.12 2.50 3.45
C ILE A 98 -1.82 1.86 3.92
N THR A 99 -1.82 1.28 5.10
CA THR A 99 -0.76 0.36 5.53
C THR A 99 -1.08 -1.04 4.99
N LYS A 100 -0.20 -1.56 4.16
CA LYS A 100 -0.30 -2.91 3.58
C LYS A 100 0.56 -3.90 4.35
N SER A 101 1.69 -3.45 4.88
CA SER A 101 2.61 -4.25 5.71
C SER A 101 1.95 -4.69 7.02
N THR A 102 2.33 -5.86 7.52
CA THR A 102 1.98 -6.30 8.88
C THR A 102 2.62 -5.38 9.90
N VAL A 103 1.80 -4.73 10.70
CA VAL A 103 2.22 -3.74 11.69
C VAL A 103 1.54 -3.98 13.04
N PRO A 104 2.18 -3.63 14.16
CA PRO A 104 1.55 -3.68 15.47
C PRO A 104 0.28 -2.84 15.55
N VAL A 105 -0.65 -3.28 16.38
CA VAL A 105 -1.88 -2.51 16.69
C VAL A 105 -1.52 -1.09 17.13
N THR A 106 -2.31 -0.10 16.70
CA THR A 106 -2.12 1.35 16.89
C THR A 106 -1.14 2.04 15.94
N THR A 107 -0.48 1.30 15.05
CA THR A 107 0.43 1.92 14.06
C THR A 107 -0.30 2.96 13.19
N GLY A 108 -1.51 2.67 12.76
CA GLY A 108 -2.33 3.61 11.99
C GLY A 108 -2.70 4.87 12.79
N ASP A 109 -2.87 4.77 14.12
CA ASP A 109 -3.12 5.92 14.98
C ASP A 109 -1.88 6.82 15.05
N GLU A 110 -0.68 6.25 15.10
CA GLU A 110 0.57 7.02 15.09
C GLU A 110 0.81 7.67 13.71
N ILE A 111 0.52 6.98 12.61
CA ILE A 111 0.56 7.57 11.26
C ILE A 111 -0.40 8.76 11.18
N GLU A 112 -1.62 8.61 11.68
CA GLU A 112 -2.61 9.70 11.73
C GLU A 112 -2.10 10.90 12.53
N LYS A 113 -1.51 10.68 13.70
CA LYS A 113 -0.89 11.73 14.52
C LYS A 113 0.24 12.45 13.76
N ILE A 114 1.12 11.69 13.09
CA ILE A 114 2.24 12.26 12.33
C ILE A 114 1.73 13.20 11.24
N ILE A 115 0.75 12.75 10.45
CA ILE A 115 0.22 13.50 9.32
C ILE A 115 -0.60 14.70 9.80
N SER A 116 -1.40 14.54 10.87
CA SER A 116 -2.26 15.59 11.43
C SER A 116 -1.48 16.79 11.98
N LYS A 117 -0.16 16.65 12.25
CA LYS A 117 0.69 17.78 12.64
C LYS A 117 0.83 18.85 11.55
N LYS A 118 0.59 18.48 10.28
CA LYS A 118 0.78 19.36 9.10
C LYS A 118 -0.44 19.49 8.23
N VAL A 119 -1.36 18.53 8.28
CA VAL A 119 -2.47 18.40 7.35
C VAL A 119 -3.77 18.23 8.10
N SER A 120 -4.81 18.95 7.69
CA SER A 120 -6.15 18.80 8.25
C SER A 120 -6.67 17.37 8.05
N LYS A 121 -7.27 16.79 9.07
CA LYS A 121 -7.90 15.45 9.02
C LYS A 121 -8.99 15.31 7.95
N LYS A 122 -9.51 16.43 7.43
CA LYS A 122 -10.47 16.43 6.31
C LYS A 122 -9.82 16.05 4.98
N LEU A 123 -8.50 16.16 4.85
CA LEU A 123 -7.75 15.91 3.62
C LEU A 123 -7.14 14.51 3.52
N PHE A 124 -7.30 13.67 4.53
CA PHE A 124 -6.79 12.30 4.45
C PHE A 124 -7.59 11.31 5.30
N SER A 125 -7.41 10.06 5.00
CA SER A 125 -7.93 8.94 5.81
C SER A 125 -6.86 7.86 5.89
N ILE A 126 -6.63 7.33 7.10
CA ILE A 126 -5.73 6.20 7.32
C ILE A 126 -6.55 4.92 7.32
N VAL A 127 -6.05 3.92 6.62
CA VAL A 127 -6.68 2.61 6.49
C VAL A 127 -5.64 1.53 6.73
N SER A 128 -6.00 0.46 7.41
CA SER A 128 -5.20 -0.77 7.52
C SER A 128 -5.78 -1.81 6.58
N ASN A 129 -4.94 -2.35 5.69
CA ASN A 129 -5.31 -3.40 4.75
C ASN A 129 -4.20 -4.45 4.72
N PRO A 130 -4.15 -5.34 5.74
CA PRO A 130 -3.15 -6.39 5.79
C PRO A 130 -3.24 -7.28 4.55
N GLU A 131 -2.13 -7.89 4.18
CA GLU A 131 -2.03 -8.86 3.12
C GLU A 131 -1.87 -10.27 3.72
N PHE A 132 -2.24 -11.28 2.94
CA PHE A 132 -2.16 -12.69 3.31
C PHE A 132 -1.51 -13.49 2.18
N LEU A 133 -0.42 -12.92 1.61
CA LEU A 133 0.25 -13.47 0.45
C LEU A 133 1.37 -14.42 0.88
N ARG A 134 1.45 -15.58 0.24
CA ARG A 134 2.57 -16.52 0.40
C ARG A 134 3.64 -16.19 -0.62
N GLU A 135 4.88 -16.19 -0.18
CA GLU A 135 6.03 -16.04 -1.08
C GLU A 135 6.07 -17.19 -2.09
N GLY A 136 6.23 -16.85 -3.38
CA GLY A 136 6.21 -17.81 -4.48
C GLY A 136 4.82 -18.18 -5.03
N ASP A 137 3.73 -17.75 -4.39
CA ASP A 137 2.33 -17.95 -4.83
C ASP A 137 1.48 -16.68 -4.65
N ALA A 138 2.15 -15.53 -4.51
CA ALA A 138 1.51 -14.26 -4.16
C ALA A 138 0.56 -13.74 -5.25
N ILE A 139 0.86 -13.98 -6.52
CA ILE A 139 -0.02 -13.60 -7.64
C ILE A 139 -1.35 -14.36 -7.55
N ARG A 140 -1.32 -15.64 -7.25
CA ARG A 140 -2.52 -16.47 -7.08
C ARG A 140 -3.31 -16.02 -5.87
N ASP A 141 -2.64 -15.87 -4.71
CA ASP A 141 -3.29 -15.44 -3.47
C ASP A 141 -3.93 -14.06 -3.62
N PHE A 142 -3.29 -13.15 -4.37
CA PHE A 142 -3.86 -11.83 -4.65
C PHE A 142 -5.08 -11.89 -5.59
N ASN A 143 -5.05 -12.76 -6.61
CA ASN A 143 -6.14 -12.83 -7.59
C ASN A 143 -7.36 -13.63 -7.11
N TYR A 144 -7.16 -14.50 -6.11
CA TYR A 144 -8.18 -15.37 -5.52
C TYR A 144 -8.09 -15.37 -3.99
N PRO A 145 -8.21 -14.20 -3.35
CA PRO A 145 -8.09 -14.13 -1.91
C PRO A 145 -9.36 -14.65 -1.23
N ASP A 146 -9.21 -15.39 -0.13
CA ASP A 146 -10.34 -15.79 0.71
C ASP A 146 -11.09 -14.58 1.27
N ARG A 147 -10.34 -13.55 1.65
CA ARG A 147 -10.87 -12.32 2.22
C ARG A 147 -9.99 -11.11 1.93
N ILE A 148 -10.63 -9.96 1.90
CA ILE A 148 -10.00 -8.63 1.84
C ILE A 148 -10.41 -7.89 3.11
N VAL A 149 -9.47 -7.62 4.00
CA VAL A 149 -9.73 -6.94 5.27
C VAL A 149 -9.40 -5.46 5.12
N ILE A 150 -10.38 -4.60 5.43
CA ILE A 150 -10.25 -3.15 5.38
C ILE A 150 -10.59 -2.58 6.76
N GLY A 151 -9.58 -2.08 7.44
CA GLY A 151 -9.71 -1.42 8.75
C GLY A 151 -9.90 0.08 8.59
N THR A 152 -11.14 0.56 8.64
CA THR A 152 -11.44 1.99 8.60
C THR A 152 -12.84 2.30 9.12
N ASN A 153 -12.98 3.43 9.81
CA ASN A 153 -14.28 4.00 10.19
C ASN A 153 -14.76 5.09 9.21
N ASN A 154 -13.95 5.44 8.20
CA ASN A 154 -14.30 6.45 7.21
C ASN A 154 -15.14 5.83 6.08
N LYS A 155 -16.44 6.16 6.06
CA LYS A 155 -17.40 5.61 5.08
C LYS A 155 -17.00 5.92 3.63
N LYS A 156 -16.43 7.10 3.34
CA LYS A 156 -15.97 7.49 2.00
C LYS A 156 -14.82 6.59 1.55
N SER A 157 -13.82 6.41 2.40
CA SER A 157 -12.67 5.54 2.12
C SER A 157 -13.10 4.09 1.94
N ASN A 158 -13.98 3.59 2.79
CA ASN A 158 -14.51 2.22 2.67
C ASN A 158 -15.21 2.01 1.31
N LYS A 159 -16.06 2.96 0.88
CA LYS A 159 -16.74 2.88 -0.43
C LYS A 159 -15.73 2.87 -1.59
N ILE A 160 -14.74 3.73 -1.55
CA ILE A 160 -13.70 3.80 -2.60
C ILE A 160 -12.91 2.50 -2.66
N LEU A 161 -12.50 1.94 -1.51
CA LEU A 161 -11.74 0.69 -1.47
C LEU A 161 -12.58 -0.52 -1.86
N LYS A 162 -13.86 -0.54 -1.52
CA LYS A 162 -14.76 -1.59 -2.01
C LYS A 162 -14.86 -1.57 -3.54
N ASN A 163 -14.90 -0.40 -4.16
CA ASN A 163 -14.85 -0.27 -5.61
C ASN A 163 -13.49 -0.67 -6.18
N LEU A 164 -12.39 -0.30 -5.54
CA LEU A 164 -11.03 -0.69 -5.96
C LEU A 164 -10.88 -2.21 -6.02
N TYR A 165 -11.43 -2.92 -5.04
CA TYR A 165 -11.37 -4.37 -4.93
C TYR A 165 -12.57 -5.09 -5.59
N SER A 166 -13.48 -4.37 -6.25
CA SER A 166 -14.68 -4.98 -6.86
C SER A 166 -14.38 -6.13 -7.82
N PRO A 167 -13.29 -6.12 -8.64
CA PRO A 167 -12.98 -7.25 -9.49
C PRO A 167 -12.64 -8.55 -8.73
N LEU A 168 -12.10 -8.44 -7.51
CA LEU A 168 -11.83 -9.60 -6.66
C LEU A 168 -13.10 -10.04 -5.91
N ILE A 169 -13.89 -9.09 -5.46
CA ILE A 169 -15.18 -9.35 -4.80
C ILE A 169 -16.13 -10.09 -5.75
N SER A 170 -16.20 -9.69 -7.01
CA SER A 170 -17.04 -10.37 -8.03
C SER A 170 -16.56 -11.80 -8.35
N LYS A 171 -15.31 -12.14 -8.02
CA LYS A 171 -14.77 -13.51 -8.10
C LYS A 171 -14.99 -14.33 -6.84
N GLY A 172 -15.70 -13.80 -5.83
CA GLY A 172 -16.04 -14.52 -4.60
C GLY A 172 -15.24 -14.12 -3.36
N ALA A 173 -14.27 -13.17 -3.44
CA ALA A 173 -13.53 -12.72 -2.28
C ALA A 173 -14.44 -12.05 -1.25
N LYS A 174 -14.35 -12.47 0.01
CA LYS A 174 -15.11 -11.85 1.11
C LYS A 174 -14.52 -10.48 1.47
N TYR A 175 -15.31 -9.43 1.35
CA TYR A 175 -14.91 -8.08 1.77
C TYR A 175 -15.33 -7.83 3.22
N VAL A 176 -14.35 -7.63 4.10
CA VAL A 176 -14.56 -7.43 5.54
C VAL A 176 -14.15 -6.01 5.90
N ASN A 177 -15.12 -5.18 6.30
CA ASN A 177 -14.84 -3.87 6.87
C ASN A 177 -14.89 -3.94 8.40
N THR A 178 -13.84 -3.47 9.05
CA THR A 178 -13.70 -3.48 10.50
C THR A 178 -13.04 -2.19 11.00
N SER A 179 -12.79 -2.08 12.29
CA SER A 179 -11.97 -0.99 12.83
C SER A 179 -10.51 -1.13 12.41
N ARG A 180 -9.78 -0.01 12.36
CA ARG A 180 -8.35 -0.02 12.04
C ARG A 180 -7.56 -0.93 12.98
N LYS A 181 -7.82 -0.83 14.28
CA LYS A 181 -7.15 -1.66 15.30
C LYS A 181 -7.41 -3.15 15.13
N ALA A 182 -8.66 -3.53 14.79
CA ALA A 182 -8.99 -4.93 14.55
C ALA A 182 -8.36 -5.48 13.25
N ALA A 183 -8.10 -4.62 12.27
CA ALA A 183 -7.39 -5.02 11.05
C ALA A 183 -5.86 -5.11 11.25
N GLU A 184 -5.31 -4.47 12.28
CA GLU A 184 -3.90 -4.53 12.66
C GLU A 184 -3.59 -5.69 13.62
N LEU A 185 -4.62 -6.32 14.22
CA LEU A 185 -4.50 -7.45 15.13
C LEU A 185 -4.27 -8.75 14.36
#